data_5a21521635d636aa5aea0854b4c31fd9
#
_entry.id   5a21521635d636aa5aea0854b4c31fd9
#
_cell.length_a   1.000
_cell.length_b   1.000
_cell.length_c   1.000
_cell.angle_alpha   90.00
_cell.angle_beta   90.00
_cell.angle_gamma   90.00
#
_symmetry.space_group_name_H-M   'P 1'
#
loop_
_entity.id
_entity.type
_entity.pdbx_description
1 polymer ?
#
loop_
_entity_poly.entity_id
_entity_poly.type
_entity_poly.pdbx_seq_one_letter_code
_entity_poly.pdbx_strand_id
1 'polypeptide(L)' 'MNAQHAGMPELLKRQIDRLETAIDLSTDWLEIQYLTVELEKLKALYDDAESEVA' A
#
# COMPACT_ATOMS: atom_id res chain seq x y z
N MET A 1 20.96 -6.72 -12.95
CA MET A 1 20.38 -6.51 -11.97
C MET A 1 18.95 -6.55 -11.92
N ASN A 2 18.46 -7.27 -11.13
CA ASN A 2 17.09 -7.49 -11.03
C ASN A 2 16.48 -6.77 -9.95
N ALA A 3 17.18 -5.86 -9.40
CA ALA A 3 16.72 -5.13 -8.27
C ALA A 3 15.46 -4.38 -8.59
N GLN A 4 15.28 -3.98 -9.84
CA GLN A 4 14.14 -3.21 -10.15
C GLN A 4 12.87 -3.98 -10.08
N HIS A 5 12.92 -5.24 -10.46
CA HIS A 5 11.73 -6.04 -10.40
C HIS A 5 11.26 -6.20 -8.98
N ALA A 6 12.18 -6.45 -8.09
CA ALA A 6 11.81 -6.63 -6.72
C ALA A 6 11.39 -5.34 -6.07
N GLY A 7 11.85 -4.22 -6.61
CA GLY A 7 11.58 -2.95 -5.99
C GLY A 7 10.13 -2.54 -6.01
N MET A 8 9.40 -2.90 -7.07
CA MET A 8 8.02 -2.48 -7.16
C MET A 8 7.14 -3.02 -6.06
N PRO A 9 7.07 -4.32 -5.85
CA PRO A 9 6.22 -4.81 -4.78
C PRO A 9 6.67 -4.31 -3.41
N GLU A 10 7.96 -4.16 -3.23
CA GLU A 10 8.45 -3.67 -1.97
C GLU A 10 8.06 -2.24 -1.71
N LEU A 11 8.07 -1.44 -2.75
CA LEU A 11 7.67 -0.07 -2.61
C LEU A 11 6.20 0.03 -2.24
N LEU A 12 5.37 -0.75 -2.90
CA LEU A 12 3.96 -0.78 -2.59
C LEU A 12 3.72 -1.23 -1.17
N LYS A 13 4.44 -2.23 -0.73
CA LYS A 13 4.27 -2.72 0.62
C LYS A 13 4.64 -1.66 1.63
N ARG A 14 5.69 -0.91 1.36
CA ARG A 14 6.08 0.17 2.25
C ARG A 14 5.01 1.22 2.36
N GLN A 15 4.40 1.56 1.24
CA GLN A 15 3.36 2.55 1.26
C GLN A 15 2.13 2.05 1.98
N ILE A 16 1.82 0.78 1.82
CA ILE A 16 0.72 0.18 2.55
C ILE A 16 0.98 0.27 4.05
N ASP A 17 2.19 -0.08 4.47
CA ASP A 17 2.54 0.00 5.87
C ASP A 17 2.42 1.41 6.40
N ARG A 18 2.85 2.38 5.63
CA ARG A 18 2.77 3.77 6.05
C ARG A 18 1.34 4.21 6.22
N LEU A 19 0.49 3.81 5.29
CA LEU A 19 -0.92 4.19 5.39
C LEU A 19 -1.56 3.54 6.60
N GLU A 20 -1.23 2.29 6.86
CA GLU A 20 -1.78 1.62 8.03
C GLU A 20 -1.36 2.31 9.31
N THR A 21 -0.11 2.70 9.36
CA THR A 21 0.38 3.41 10.54
C THR A 21 -0.33 4.75 10.67
N ALA A 22 -0.50 5.45 9.58
CA ALA A 22 -1.16 6.75 9.62
C ALA A 22 -2.61 6.60 10.10
N ILE A 23 -3.28 5.55 9.66
CA ILE A 23 -4.64 5.31 10.10
C ILE A 23 -4.67 5.06 11.60
N ASP A 24 -3.72 4.26 12.08
CA ASP A 24 -3.64 3.96 13.51
C ASP A 24 -3.42 5.19 14.34
N LEU A 25 -2.65 6.12 13.83
CA LEU A 25 -2.31 7.32 14.59
C LEU A 25 -3.31 8.45 14.41
N SER A 26 -4.19 8.33 13.44
CA SER A 26 -5.11 9.41 13.18
C SER A 26 -6.28 9.38 14.15
N THR A 27 -6.70 10.56 14.57
CA THR A 27 -7.88 10.66 15.40
C THR A 27 -9.01 11.32 14.65
N ASP A 28 -8.80 11.65 13.38
CA ASP A 28 -9.81 12.32 12.58
C ASP A 28 -10.53 11.30 11.73
N TRP A 29 -11.83 11.20 11.94
CA TRP A 29 -12.63 10.21 11.23
C TRP A 29 -12.57 10.39 9.71
N LEU A 30 -12.62 11.63 9.25
CA LEU A 30 -12.57 11.89 7.82
C LEU A 30 -11.23 11.49 7.23
N GLU A 31 -10.18 11.76 7.99
CA GLU A 31 -8.86 11.38 7.53
C GLU A 31 -8.72 9.87 7.47
N ILE A 32 -9.27 9.18 8.46
CA ILE A 32 -9.22 7.73 8.47
C ILE A 32 -9.93 7.18 7.26
N GLN A 33 -11.07 7.75 6.91
CA GLN A 33 -11.80 7.30 5.73
C GLN A 33 -10.98 7.49 4.47
N TYR A 34 -10.39 8.66 4.33
CA TYR A 34 -9.60 8.96 3.16
C TYR A 34 -8.41 8.00 3.05
N LEU A 35 -7.72 7.81 4.16
CA LEU A 35 -6.55 6.94 4.16
C LEU A 35 -6.94 5.49 3.89
N THR A 36 -8.08 5.08 4.38
CA THR A 36 -8.54 3.72 4.15
C THR A 36 -8.79 3.48 2.66
N VAL A 37 -9.38 4.46 1.99
CA VAL A 37 -9.61 4.33 0.55
C VAL A 37 -8.29 4.22 -0.18
N GLU A 38 -7.32 5.04 0.20
CA GLU A 38 -6.01 4.98 -0.43
C GLU A 38 -5.32 3.65 -0.17
N LEU A 39 -5.47 3.16 1.05
CA LEU A 39 -4.88 1.88 1.42
C LEU A 39 -5.45 0.76 0.56
N GLU A 40 -6.73 0.77 0.34
CA GLU A 40 -7.35 -0.26 -0.45
C GLU A 40 -6.89 -0.22 -1.89
N LYS A 41 -6.68 0.97 -2.41
CA LYS A 41 -6.16 1.11 -3.76
C LYS A 41 -4.76 0.50 -3.86
N LEU A 42 -3.93 0.78 -2.89
CA LEU A 42 -2.57 0.24 -2.91
C LEU A 42 -2.58 -1.27 -2.74
N LYS A 43 -3.45 -1.78 -1.90
CA LYS A 43 -3.55 -3.22 -1.72
C LYS A 43 -3.96 -3.91 -3.01
N ALA A 44 -4.86 -3.30 -3.75
CA ALA A 44 -5.28 -3.87 -5.02
C ALA A 44 -4.14 -3.89 -6.02
N LEU A 45 -3.34 -2.84 -6.03
CA LEU A 45 -2.19 -2.79 -6.91
C LEU A 45 -1.16 -3.84 -6.52
N TYR A 46 -0.96 -4.01 -5.24
CA TYR A 46 0.00 -4.98 -4.76
C TYR A 46 -0.43 -6.40 -5.15
N ASP A 47 -1.71 -6.68 -5.00
CA ASP A 47 -2.26 -7.95 -5.38
C ASP A 47 -2.08 -8.20 -6.86
N ASP A 48 -2.33 -7.19 -7.66
CA ASP A 48 -2.19 -7.29 -9.10
C ASP A 48 -0.76 -7.57 -9.49
N ALA A 49 0.17 -6.89 -8.87
CA ALA A 49 1.57 -7.07 -9.16
C ALA A 49 2.01 -8.49 -8.83
N GLU A 50 1.49 -9.04 -7.74
CA GLU A 50 1.85 -10.39 -7.36
C GLU A 50 1.23 -11.40 -8.31
N SER A 51 0.02 -11.12 -8.74
CA SER A 51 -0.65 -12.02 -9.66
C SER A 51 0.09 -12.14 -10.96
N GLU A 52 0.65 -11.04 -11.40
CA GLU A 52 1.35 -11.05 -12.65
C GLU A 52 2.59 -11.88 -12.64
N VAL A 53 3.18 -12.02 -11.50
CA VAL A 53 4.40 -12.78 -11.39
C VAL A 53 4.14 -14.26 -11.64
N ALA A 54 3.00 -14.71 -11.25
CA ALA A 54 2.67 -16.10 -11.44
C ALA A 54 2.41 -16.38 -12.90
#